data_405ce998d2ce7ac9043839bb5f14717b
#
_entry.id   405ce998d2ce7ac9043839bb5f14717b
#
_cell.length_a   1.000
_cell.length_b   1.000
_cell.length_c   1.000
_cell.angle_alpha   90.00
_cell.angle_beta   90.00
_cell.angle_gamma   90.00
#
_symmetry.space_group_name_H-M   'P 1'
#
loop_
_entity.id
_entity.type
_entity.pdbx_description
1 polymer ?
#
loop_
_entity_poly.entity_id
_entity_poly.type
_entity_poly.pdbx_seq_one_letter_code
_entity_poly.pdbx_strand_id
1 'polypeptide(L)' 'MPILISFDIDGTLEVGDPPGDITMEMVRQAQGHGYLIGSCSDRTVSEQQRIWERHGISVGFTVLKHHLGEVKI' A
#
# COMPACT_ATOMS: atom_id res chain seq x y z
N MET A 1 5.45 18.68 -8.04
CA MET A 1 5.96 17.73 -7.05
C MET A 1 4.96 16.62 -6.84
N PRO A 2 5.34 15.35 -7.01
CA PRO A 2 4.38 14.27 -6.81
C PRO A 2 4.02 14.12 -5.34
N ILE A 3 2.78 13.75 -5.10
CA ILE A 3 2.30 13.43 -3.77
C ILE A 3 2.45 11.93 -3.59
N LEU A 4 3.01 11.53 -2.45
CA LEU A 4 3.11 10.13 -2.08
C LEU A 4 1.89 9.73 -1.29
N ILE A 5 1.30 8.60 -1.63
CA ILE A 5 0.24 8.01 -0.82
C ILE A 5 0.70 6.62 -0.40
N SER A 6 0.81 6.43 0.91
CA SER A 6 1.18 5.14 1.48
C SER A 6 -0.07 4.50 2.07
N PHE A 7 -0.41 3.33 1.57
CA PHE A 7 -1.58 2.59 2.05
C PHE A 7 -1.16 1.52 3.05
N ASP A 8 -1.89 1.45 4.16
CA ASP A 8 -1.87 0.26 4.98
C ASP A 8 -2.70 -0.79 4.26
N ILE A 9 -2.40 -2.06 4.44
CA ILE A 9 -3.12 -3.12 3.73
C ILE A 9 -4.25 -3.67 4.57
N ASP A 10 -3.91 -4.29 5.70
CA ASP A 10 -4.93 -4.91 6.55
C ASP A 10 -5.73 -3.85 7.28
N GLY A 11 -7.04 -3.93 7.17
CA GLY A 11 -7.95 -2.95 7.75
C GLY A 11 -8.16 -1.70 6.92
N THR A 12 -7.44 -1.53 5.82
CA THR A 12 -7.52 -0.34 4.96
C THR A 12 -7.91 -0.67 3.54
N LEU A 13 -7.18 -1.58 2.90
CA LEU A 13 -7.49 -2.00 1.53
C LEU A 13 -8.49 -3.16 1.52
N GLU A 14 -9.32 -3.20 0.47
CA GLU A 14 -10.31 -4.27 0.32
C GLU A 14 -9.66 -5.66 0.28
N VAL A 15 -8.41 -5.75 -0.14
CA VAL A 15 -7.67 -7.02 -0.24
C VAL A 15 -6.99 -7.42 1.06
N GLY A 16 -7.09 -6.60 2.09
CA GLY A 16 -6.48 -6.88 3.39
C GLY A 16 -7.28 -7.87 4.23
N ASP A 17 -6.74 -8.20 5.39
CA ASP A 17 -7.38 -9.09 6.35
C ASP A 17 -7.19 -8.50 7.76
N PRO A 18 -8.22 -7.88 8.32
CA PRO A 18 -9.57 -7.70 7.76
C PRO A 18 -9.57 -6.73 6.58
N PRO A 19 -10.57 -6.87 5.69
CA PRO A 19 -10.66 -5.95 4.55
C PRO A 19 -11.07 -4.55 5.01
N GLY A 20 -10.56 -3.54 4.29
CA GLY A 20 -10.92 -2.16 4.54
C GLY A 20 -11.78 -1.58 3.42
N ASP A 21 -12.04 -0.29 3.50
CA ASP A 21 -12.97 0.39 2.60
C ASP A 21 -12.29 0.93 1.32
N ILE A 22 -10.98 0.95 1.28
CA ILE A 22 -10.26 1.44 0.11
C ILE A 22 -10.18 0.34 -0.94
N THR A 23 -10.81 0.58 -2.08
CA THR A 23 -10.81 -0.41 -3.17
C THR A 23 -9.56 -0.27 -4.04
N MET A 24 -9.22 -1.34 -4.74
CA MET A 24 -8.09 -1.30 -5.67
C MET A 24 -8.39 -0.34 -6.83
N GLU A 25 -9.65 -0.15 -7.17
CA GLU A 25 -10.06 0.85 -8.15
C GLU A 25 -9.71 2.27 -7.70
N MET A 26 -9.95 2.57 -6.43
CA MET A 26 -9.57 3.88 -5.86
C MET A 26 -8.08 4.09 -5.94
N VAL A 27 -7.29 3.05 -5.67
CA VAL A 27 -5.84 3.12 -5.76
C VAL A 27 -5.40 3.41 -7.19
N ARG A 28 -6.00 2.71 -8.16
CA ARG A 28 -5.71 2.95 -9.59
C ARG A 28 -6.06 4.36 -10.00
N GLN A 29 -7.18 4.89 -9.52
CA GLN A 29 -7.59 6.26 -9.82
C GLN A 29 -6.58 7.26 -9.26
N ALA A 30 -6.12 7.05 -8.04
CA ALA A 30 -5.11 7.92 -7.44
C ALA A 30 -3.82 7.89 -8.27
N GLN A 31 -3.40 6.71 -8.69
CA GLN A 31 -2.23 6.56 -9.54
C GLN A 31 -2.41 7.26 -10.88
N GLY A 32 -3.61 7.17 -11.45
CA GLY A 32 -3.95 7.84 -12.71
C GLY A 32 -3.90 9.35 -12.60
N HIS A 33 -4.06 9.91 -11.40
CA HIS A 33 -3.94 11.33 -11.15
C HIS A 33 -2.49 11.78 -10.89
N GLY A 34 -1.55 10.86 -10.99
CA GLY A 34 -0.14 11.21 -10.86
C GLY A 34 0.43 11.04 -9.46
N TYR A 35 -0.32 10.46 -8.53
CA TYR A 35 0.18 10.19 -7.20
C TYR A 35 1.12 9.00 -7.22
N LEU A 36 2.20 9.09 -6.44
CA LEU A 36 3.10 7.96 -6.25
C LEU A 36 2.51 7.07 -5.17
N ILE A 37 2.20 5.84 -5.55
CA ILE A 37 1.49 4.89 -4.70
C ILE A 37 2.49 3.91 -4.11
N GLY A 38 2.28 3.58 -2.85
CA GLY A 38 3.05 2.54 -2.18
C GLY A 38 2.30 2.00 -0.98
N SER A 39 2.94 1.12 -0.25
CA SER A 39 2.34 0.53 0.94
C SER A 39 3.31 0.48 2.11
N CYS A 40 2.73 0.55 3.30
CA CYS A 40 3.44 0.39 4.56
C CYS A 40 2.57 -0.55 5.39
N SER A 41 3.06 -1.74 5.66
CA SER A 41 2.26 -2.79 6.26
C SER A 41 3.11 -3.71 7.11
N ASP A 42 2.49 -4.41 8.04
CA ASP A 42 3.14 -5.46 8.83
C ASP A 42 3.45 -6.70 7.99
N ARG A 43 2.88 -6.79 6.78
CA ARG A 43 3.22 -7.86 5.85
C ARG A 43 4.63 -7.66 5.33
N THR A 44 5.30 -8.76 4.99
CA THR A 44 6.64 -8.67 4.42
C THR A 44 6.60 -7.88 3.12
N VAL A 45 7.74 -7.32 2.74
CA VAL A 45 7.86 -6.59 1.47
C VAL A 45 7.47 -7.48 0.30
N SER A 46 7.88 -8.75 0.32
CA SER A 46 7.52 -9.71 -0.73
C SER A 46 6.02 -9.91 -0.83
N GLU A 47 5.33 -10.02 0.30
CA GLU A 47 3.88 -10.17 0.30
C GLU A 47 3.18 -8.93 -0.23
N GLN A 48 3.66 -7.76 0.18
CA GLN A 48 3.11 -6.49 -0.31
C GLN A 48 3.26 -6.39 -1.83
N GLN A 49 4.45 -6.68 -2.35
CA GLN A 49 4.71 -6.64 -3.79
C GLN A 49 3.82 -7.62 -4.54
N ARG A 50 3.62 -8.80 -3.99
CA ARG A 50 2.77 -9.83 -4.62
C ARG A 50 1.32 -9.37 -4.73
N ILE A 51 0.82 -8.68 -3.70
CA ILE A 51 -0.54 -8.14 -3.72
C ILE A 51 -0.68 -7.11 -4.84
N TRP A 52 0.25 -6.17 -4.95
CA TRP A 52 0.20 -5.15 -5.99
C TRP A 52 0.30 -5.77 -7.38
N GLU A 53 1.21 -6.71 -7.57
CA GLU A 53 1.36 -7.40 -8.85
C GLU A 53 0.10 -8.14 -9.25
N ARG A 54 -0.55 -8.80 -8.30
CA ARG A 54 -1.80 -9.55 -8.56
C ARG A 54 -2.89 -8.63 -9.11
N HIS A 55 -2.90 -7.39 -8.71
CA HIS A 55 -3.91 -6.42 -9.16
C HIS A 55 -3.40 -5.51 -10.27
N GLY A 56 -2.22 -5.78 -10.79
CA GLY A 56 -1.66 -5.04 -11.91
C GLY A 56 -1.30 -3.60 -11.60
N ILE A 57 -0.95 -3.32 -10.34
CA ILE A 57 -0.59 -1.98 -9.90
C ILE A 57 0.91 -1.90 -9.67
N SER A 58 1.57 -0.97 -10.35
CA SER A 58 2.98 -0.68 -10.15
C SER A 58 3.12 0.33 -9.02
N VAL A 59 3.84 -0.05 -7.97
CA VAL A 59 4.05 0.85 -6.83
C VAL A 59 5.48 1.35 -6.80
N GLY A 60 5.67 2.52 -6.22
CA GLY A 60 6.97 3.12 -6.08
C GLY A 60 7.73 2.68 -4.84
N PHE A 61 7.02 2.16 -3.85
CA PHE A 61 7.65 1.72 -2.62
C PHE A 61 6.77 0.72 -1.88
N THR A 62 7.43 -0.16 -1.11
CA THR A 62 6.78 -1.06 -0.16
C THR A 62 7.63 -1.07 1.11
N VAL A 63 7.02 -0.82 2.25
CA VAL A 63 7.74 -0.65 3.51
C VAL A 63 7.19 -1.62 4.55
N LEU A 64 8.09 -2.28 5.27
CA LEU A 64 7.70 -3.13 6.37
C LEU A 64 7.45 -2.25 7.61
N LYS A 65 6.18 -2.12 7.97
CA LYS A 65 5.73 -1.25 9.05
C LYS A 65 6.34 -1.63 10.41
N HIS A 66 6.50 -2.91 10.64
CA HIS A 66 7.08 -3.42 11.88
C HIS A 66 8.46 -2.80 12.13
N HIS A 67 9.24 -2.66 11.08
CA HIS A 67 10.56 -2.04 11.14
C HIS A 67 10.47 -0.58 11.58
N LEU A 68 9.47 0.14 11.06
CA LEU A 68 9.24 1.54 11.43
C LEU A 68 8.64 1.65 12.83
N GLY A 69 7.88 0.66 13.26
CA GLY A 69 7.27 0.66 14.58
C GLY A 69 8.26 0.61 15.73
N GLU A 70 9.50 0.22 15.44
CA GLU A 70 10.55 0.19 16.42
C GLU A 70 11.07 1.59 16.77
N VAL A 71 10.79 2.57 15.92
CA VAL A 71 11.23 3.93 16.14
C VAL A 71 10.27 4.61 17.09
N LYS A 72 10.64 4.66 18.34
CA LYS A 72 9.86 5.35 19.36
C LYS A 72 10.20 6.83 19.33
N ILE A 73 9.23 7.62 19.02
CA ILE A 73 9.40 9.06 19.02
C ILE A 73 8.68 9.64 20.22
#